data_7f562973a9f6db825ff5a0d26c268d4f
#
_entry.id   7f562973a9f6db825ff5a0d26c268d4f
#
_cell.length_a   1.000
_cell.length_b   1.000
_cell.length_c   1.000
_cell.angle_alpha   90.00
_cell.angle_beta   90.00
_cell.angle_gamma   90.00
#
_symmetry.space_group_name_H-M   'P 1'
#
loop_
_entity.id
_entity.type
_entity.pdbx_description
1 polymer ?
#
loop_
_entity_poly.entity_id
_entity_poly.type
_entity_poly.pdbx_seq_one_letter_code
_entity_poly.pdbx_strand_id
1 'polypeptide(L)'
;ASLKYFNEYGGFSKDGMEYLICINKTRKLPTVWSHILANKTFGTLTTENMGGYTWYKNSRLNRITAWSNDQVLDTPSEIIYAKDMDTGRKWSLGFNPMPDNNDYFVVYGFGYAKYIHSSSRIRQTVDMFVPENDNIKVN
;
A
#
# COMPACT_ATOMS: atom_id res chain seq x y z
N ALA A 1 14.93 1.98 14.96
CA ALA A 1 14.76 0.63 15.53
C ALA A 1 15.42 -0.36 14.58
N SER A 2 16.20 -1.32 15.12
CA SER A 2 16.79 -2.38 14.29
C SER A 2 15.68 -3.37 13.88
N LEU A 3 15.51 -3.59 12.57
CA LEU A 3 14.61 -4.60 12.04
C LEU A 3 15.30 -5.97 12.10
N LYS A 4 14.52 -7.05 12.26
CA LYS A 4 14.99 -8.42 12.12
C LYS A 4 14.99 -8.81 10.63
N TYR A 5 15.97 -9.61 10.22
CA TYR A 5 16.09 -10.14 8.85
C TYR A 5 16.02 -9.03 7.78
N PHE A 6 16.69 -7.91 8.04
CA PHE A 6 16.75 -6.79 7.11
C PHE A 6 17.48 -7.18 5.83
N ASN A 7 16.86 -6.89 4.69
CA ASN A 7 17.33 -7.27 3.35
C ASN A 7 17.57 -6.06 2.42
N GLU A 8 17.97 -4.92 2.99
CA GLU A 8 18.21 -3.63 2.32
C GLU A 8 16.92 -2.87 1.95
N TYR A 9 15.80 -3.54 1.73
CA TYR A 9 14.51 -2.93 1.35
C TYR A 9 13.54 -2.88 2.53
N GLY A 10 13.58 -3.88 3.39
CA GLY A 10 12.68 -4.00 4.53
C GLY A 10 13.10 -5.09 5.51
N GLY A 11 12.31 -5.30 6.53
CA GLY A 11 12.55 -6.30 7.56
C GLY A 11 11.41 -6.38 8.56
N PHE A 12 11.44 -7.38 9.40
CA PHE A 12 10.44 -7.60 10.43
C PHE A 12 10.65 -6.69 11.65
N SER A 13 9.56 -6.30 12.28
CA SER A 13 9.54 -5.68 13.60
C SER A 13 10.19 -6.61 14.65
N LYS A 14 10.53 -6.07 15.83
CA LYS A 14 11.18 -6.88 16.87
C LYS A 14 10.35 -8.06 17.36
N ASP A 15 9.04 -7.91 17.39
CA ASP A 15 8.08 -8.96 17.75
C ASP A 15 7.74 -9.90 16.58
N GLY A 16 8.11 -9.54 15.35
CA GLY A 16 7.84 -10.32 14.15
C GLY A 16 6.42 -10.17 13.59
N MET A 17 5.63 -9.25 14.15
CA MET A 17 4.21 -9.08 13.79
C MET A 17 4.00 -8.19 12.57
N GLU A 18 5.00 -7.41 12.19
CA GLU A 18 4.94 -6.47 11.07
C GLU A 18 6.16 -6.64 10.16
N TYR A 19 5.96 -6.43 8.87
CA TYR A 19 7.03 -6.27 7.90
C TYR A 19 7.07 -4.81 7.42
N LEU A 20 8.19 -4.15 7.60
CA LEU A 20 8.39 -2.74 7.28
C LEU A 20 9.20 -2.60 6.00
N ILE A 21 8.73 -1.76 5.10
CA ILE A 21 9.36 -1.45 3.81
C ILE A 21 9.61 0.06 3.74
N CYS A 22 10.71 0.47 3.14
CA CYS A 22 10.97 1.87 2.85
C CYS A 22 11.39 2.04 1.39
N ILE A 23 10.59 2.78 0.63
CA ILE A 23 10.83 3.07 -0.79
C ILE A 23 10.91 4.57 -1.06
N ASN A 24 11.60 4.95 -2.11
CA ASN A 24 11.64 6.29 -2.67
C ASN A 24 12.00 6.22 -4.16
N LYS A 25 12.15 7.35 -4.83
CA LYS A 25 12.47 7.38 -6.27
C LYS A 25 13.77 6.69 -6.65
N THR A 26 14.73 6.63 -5.76
CA THR A 26 16.04 6.00 -6.00
C THR A 26 16.14 4.59 -5.43
N ARG A 27 15.32 4.24 -4.44
CA ARG A 27 15.25 2.92 -3.82
C ARG A 27 13.88 2.31 -4.04
N LYS A 28 13.76 1.57 -5.14
CA LYS A 28 12.58 0.78 -5.50
C LYS A 28 12.84 -0.68 -5.19
N LEU A 29 11.77 -1.42 -4.92
CA LEU A 29 11.87 -2.88 -4.78
C LEU A 29 12.26 -3.54 -6.11
N PRO A 30 12.95 -4.69 -6.07
CA PRO A 30 13.33 -5.43 -7.28
C PRO A 30 12.13 -6.02 -8.04
N THR A 31 11.02 -6.22 -7.34
CA THR A 31 9.71 -6.62 -7.85
C THR A 31 8.62 -6.11 -6.91
N VAL A 32 7.38 -6.13 -7.35
CA VAL A 32 6.23 -5.71 -6.53
C VAL A 32 6.03 -6.67 -5.35
N TRP A 33 5.98 -6.14 -4.15
CA TRP A 33 5.67 -6.89 -2.93
C TRP A 33 4.23 -6.62 -2.50
N SER A 34 3.41 -7.65 -2.63
CA SER A 34 1.99 -7.56 -2.37
C SER A 34 1.60 -8.09 -0.99
N HIS A 35 0.47 -7.61 -0.50
CA HIS A 35 -0.18 -8.04 0.73
C HIS A 35 -1.66 -8.29 0.48
N ILE A 36 -2.21 -9.36 1.07
CA ILE A 36 -3.62 -9.74 0.94
C ILE A 36 -4.36 -9.39 2.22
N LEU A 37 -5.44 -8.65 2.08
CA LEU A 37 -6.37 -8.31 3.15
C LEU A 37 -7.73 -8.87 2.76
N ALA A 38 -8.25 -9.86 3.49
CA ALA A 38 -9.47 -10.53 3.08
C ALA A 38 -10.22 -11.15 4.27
N ASN A 39 -11.52 -11.25 4.10
CA ASN A 39 -12.39 -12.12 4.86
C ASN A 39 -12.86 -13.31 4.00
N LYS A 40 -13.87 -14.06 4.43
CA LYS A 40 -14.36 -15.27 3.73
C LYS A 40 -14.87 -15.00 2.31
N THR A 41 -15.38 -13.80 2.03
CA THR A 41 -16.08 -13.50 0.79
C THR A 41 -15.58 -12.25 0.07
N PHE A 42 -14.78 -11.41 0.70
CA PHE A 42 -14.31 -10.15 0.14
C PHE A 42 -12.83 -9.97 0.40
N GLY A 43 -12.11 -9.39 -0.55
CA GLY A 43 -10.69 -9.15 -0.34
C GLY A 43 -10.09 -8.13 -1.27
N THR A 44 -8.92 -7.67 -0.90
CA THR A 44 -8.08 -6.79 -1.71
C THR A 44 -6.63 -7.29 -1.67
N LEU A 45 -5.96 -7.22 -2.81
CA LEU A 45 -4.50 -7.25 -2.90
C LEU A 45 -4.03 -5.81 -2.91
N THR A 46 -3.06 -5.49 -2.09
CA THR A 46 -2.39 -4.19 -2.13
C THR A 46 -0.89 -4.35 -2.27
N THR A 47 -0.20 -3.35 -2.82
CA THR A 47 1.24 -3.36 -3.06
C THR A 47 1.93 -2.26 -2.26
N GLU A 48 3.26 -2.28 -2.22
CA GLU A 48 4.04 -1.23 -1.55
C GLU A 48 3.81 0.16 -2.17
N ASN A 49 3.39 0.21 -3.43
CA ASN A 49 3.03 1.45 -4.13
C ASN A 49 1.58 1.89 -3.85
N MET A 50 0.85 1.16 -3.00
CA MET A 50 -0.60 1.30 -2.77
C MET A 50 -1.43 1.00 -4.03
N GLY A 51 -0.93 0.10 -4.88
CA GLY A 51 -1.62 -0.47 -6.04
C GLY A 51 -2.47 -1.69 -5.66
N GLY A 52 -2.83 -2.49 -6.67
CA GLY A 52 -3.57 -3.73 -6.48
C GLY A 52 -5.00 -3.68 -6.96
N TYR A 53 -5.88 -4.54 -6.43
CA TYR A 53 -7.28 -4.67 -6.84
C TYR A 53 -8.14 -5.28 -5.74
N THR A 54 -9.45 -5.14 -5.88
CA THR A 54 -10.47 -5.64 -4.95
C THR A 54 -11.36 -6.65 -5.65
N TRP A 55 -11.81 -7.69 -4.92
CA TRP A 55 -12.70 -8.73 -5.44
C TRP A 55 -13.79 -9.12 -4.44
N TYR A 56 -14.84 -9.76 -4.97
CA TYR A 56 -15.91 -10.38 -4.20
C TYR A 56 -16.02 -11.87 -4.54
N LYS A 57 -15.99 -12.74 -3.53
CA LYS A 57 -16.03 -14.23 -3.61
C LYS A 57 -14.85 -14.85 -4.36
N ASN A 58 -14.51 -14.40 -5.55
CA ASN A 58 -13.46 -15.01 -6.37
C ASN A 58 -12.51 -13.95 -6.92
N SER A 59 -11.25 -14.05 -6.54
CA SER A 59 -10.19 -13.09 -6.89
C SER A 59 -9.82 -13.06 -8.37
N ARG A 60 -10.18 -14.09 -9.13
CA ARG A 60 -9.93 -14.17 -10.58
C ARG A 60 -11.17 -13.83 -11.41
N LEU A 61 -12.33 -14.38 -11.04
CA LEU A 61 -13.53 -14.35 -11.87
C LEU A 61 -14.47 -13.19 -11.50
N ASN A 62 -14.31 -12.58 -10.32
CA ASN A 62 -15.18 -11.51 -9.87
C ASN A 62 -14.39 -10.36 -9.26
N ARG A 63 -13.59 -9.72 -10.08
CA ARG A 63 -12.85 -8.50 -9.73
C ARG A 63 -13.77 -7.30 -9.79
N ILE A 64 -13.75 -6.48 -8.75
CA ILE A 64 -14.47 -5.20 -8.67
C ILE A 64 -13.63 -4.12 -9.36
N THR A 65 -12.32 -4.14 -9.17
CA THR A 65 -11.38 -3.23 -9.80
C THR A 65 -10.37 -4.00 -10.66
N ALA A 66 -9.79 -3.34 -11.65
CA ALA A 66 -8.88 -3.97 -12.60
C ALA A 66 -7.53 -4.30 -11.97
N TRP A 67 -6.84 -5.31 -12.50
CA TRP A 67 -5.47 -5.64 -12.14
C TRP A 67 -4.71 -6.19 -13.34
N SER A 68 -3.63 -5.53 -13.71
CA SER A 68 -2.79 -5.92 -14.84
C SER A 68 -1.78 -7.01 -14.49
N ASN A 69 -1.47 -7.21 -13.21
CA ASN A 69 -0.39 -8.08 -12.73
C ASN A 69 0.98 -7.74 -13.38
N ASP A 70 1.20 -6.47 -13.64
CA ASP A 70 2.48 -5.98 -14.16
C ASP A 70 3.41 -5.64 -13.00
N GLN A 71 4.42 -6.48 -12.80
CA GLN A 71 5.35 -6.34 -11.67
C GLN A 71 6.44 -5.28 -11.91
N VAL A 72 6.46 -4.67 -13.07
CA VAL A 72 7.39 -3.57 -13.40
C VAL A 72 6.72 -2.21 -13.22
N LEU A 73 5.53 -2.06 -13.79
CA LEU A 73 4.80 -0.78 -13.75
C LEU A 73 3.93 -0.64 -12.50
N ASP A 74 3.41 -1.75 -11.97
CA ASP A 74 2.45 -1.78 -10.85
C ASP A 74 1.38 -0.68 -10.99
N THR A 75 0.75 -0.65 -12.16
CA THR A 75 -0.24 0.38 -12.49
C THR A 75 -1.43 0.29 -11.53
N PRO A 76 -1.66 1.31 -10.70
CA PRO A 76 -2.74 1.25 -9.72
C PRO A 76 -4.10 1.40 -10.40
N SER A 77 -5.08 0.60 -10.00
CA SER A 77 -6.47 0.71 -10.41
C SER A 77 -7.34 1.43 -9.36
N GLU A 78 -6.82 1.57 -8.16
CA GLU A 78 -7.44 2.26 -7.04
C GLU A 78 -6.48 3.32 -6.53
N ILE A 79 -6.85 4.60 -6.58
CA ILE A 79 -5.95 5.70 -6.24
C ILE A 79 -6.70 6.69 -5.34
N ILE A 80 -6.06 7.05 -4.24
CA ILE A 80 -6.54 8.13 -3.37
C ILE A 80 -5.66 9.36 -3.61
N TYR A 81 -6.29 10.45 -4.04
CA TYR A 81 -5.63 11.73 -4.20
C TYR A 81 -5.97 12.69 -3.07
N ALA A 82 -4.99 13.46 -2.65
CA ALA A 82 -5.19 14.61 -1.80
C ALA A 82 -4.89 15.91 -2.56
N LYS A 83 -5.54 16.99 -2.15
CA LYS A 83 -5.32 18.34 -2.66
C LYS A 83 -5.27 19.33 -1.51
N ASP A 84 -4.20 20.09 -1.47
CA ASP A 84 -4.11 21.29 -0.62
C ASP A 84 -4.94 22.41 -1.25
N MET A 85 -5.94 22.89 -0.54
CA MET A 85 -6.87 23.89 -1.06
C MET A 85 -6.26 25.29 -1.12
N ASP A 86 -5.25 25.57 -0.31
CA ASP A 86 -4.60 26.89 -0.27
C ASP A 86 -3.58 27.04 -1.40
N THR A 87 -2.79 26.00 -1.66
CA THR A 87 -1.73 26.01 -2.67
C THR A 87 -2.14 25.39 -4.00
N GLY A 88 -3.24 24.65 -4.03
CA GLY A 88 -3.70 23.89 -5.20
C GLY A 88 -2.86 22.64 -5.50
N ARG A 89 -1.85 22.32 -4.68
CA ARG A 89 -0.99 21.15 -4.86
C ARG A 89 -1.80 19.86 -4.72
N LYS A 90 -1.54 18.89 -5.61
CA LYS A 90 -2.15 17.57 -5.60
C LYS A 90 -1.07 16.50 -5.46
N TRP A 91 -1.40 15.38 -4.81
CA TRP A 91 -0.53 14.20 -4.72
C TRP A 91 -1.35 12.93 -4.52
N SER A 92 -0.76 11.77 -4.81
CA SER A 92 -1.32 10.47 -4.42
C SER A 92 -0.90 10.12 -3.00
N LEU A 93 -1.77 9.46 -2.22
CA LEU A 93 -1.43 9.01 -0.87
C LEU A 93 -0.43 7.85 -0.89
N GLY A 94 -0.47 6.99 -1.92
CA GLY A 94 0.54 5.98 -2.20
C GLY A 94 1.71 6.53 -3.03
N PHE A 95 2.75 5.71 -3.21
CA PHE A 95 3.91 6.07 -4.01
C PHE A 95 3.52 6.35 -5.47
N ASN A 96 2.73 5.49 -6.08
CA ASN A 96 2.21 5.70 -7.43
C ASN A 96 0.84 6.40 -7.42
N PRO A 97 0.47 7.19 -8.45
CA PRO A 97 1.26 7.56 -9.63
C PRO A 97 2.05 8.87 -9.47
N MET A 98 1.99 9.55 -8.32
CA MET A 98 2.57 10.88 -8.12
C MET A 98 3.59 10.91 -6.98
N PRO A 99 4.73 10.18 -7.09
CA PRO A 99 5.74 10.16 -6.05
C PRO A 99 6.49 11.50 -5.95
N ASP A 100 6.82 11.93 -4.73
CA ASP A 100 7.80 12.99 -4.49
C ASP A 100 9.20 12.43 -4.18
N ASN A 101 10.11 13.27 -3.67
CA ASN A 101 11.50 12.87 -3.42
C ASN A 101 11.74 12.33 -1.99
N ASN A 102 10.70 12.27 -1.17
CA ASN A 102 10.80 11.80 0.21
C ASN A 102 10.55 10.29 0.32
N ASP A 103 10.87 9.74 1.48
CA ASP A 103 10.63 8.33 1.75
C ASP A 103 9.14 8.02 1.98
N TYR A 104 8.73 6.87 1.50
CA TYR A 104 7.44 6.24 1.76
C TYR A 104 7.70 4.98 2.59
N PHE A 105 7.04 4.90 3.73
CA PHE A 105 7.11 3.75 4.61
C PHE A 105 5.83 2.94 4.49
N VAL A 106 5.98 1.63 4.32
CA VAL A 106 4.88 0.68 4.24
C VAL A 106 5.05 -0.34 5.35
N VAL A 107 3.95 -0.66 6.02
CA VAL A 107 3.90 -1.67 7.07
C VAL A 107 2.85 -2.69 6.70
N TYR A 108 3.23 -3.93 6.59
CA TYR A 108 2.33 -5.08 6.42
C TYR A 108 2.21 -5.80 7.74
N GLY A 109 1.02 -5.79 8.31
CA GLY A 109 0.67 -6.50 9.54
C GLY A 109 -0.40 -7.56 9.29
N PHE A 110 -0.73 -8.33 10.31
CA PHE A 110 -1.79 -9.33 10.22
C PHE A 110 -3.15 -8.63 10.11
N GLY A 111 -3.75 -8.70 8.90
CA GLY A 111 -5.06 -8.14 8.61
C GLY A 111 -5.08 -6.63 8.31
N TYR A 112 -3.94 -5.98 8.19
CA TYR A 112 -3.86 -4.57 7.80
C TYR A 112 -2.61 -4.23 6.98
N ALA A 113 -2.68 -3.15 6.24
CA ALA A 113 -1.54 -2.46 5.65
C ALA A 113 -1.56 -0.99 6.09
N LYS A 114 -0.39 -0.40 6.29
CA LYS A 114 -0.25 1.00 6.66
C LYS A 114 0.76 1.69 5.75
N TYR A 115 0.39 2.86 5.24
CA TYR A 115 1.22 3.68 4.37
C TYR A 115 1.48 5.01 5.05
N ILE A 116 2.76 5.36 5.24
CA ILE A 116 3.18 6.57 5.94
C ILE A 116 4.07 7.38 5.03
N HIS A 117 3.76 8.64 4.85
CA HIS A 117 4.56 9.57 4.07
C HIS A 117 4.53 10.96 4.68
N SER A 118 5.63 11.70 4.54
CA SER A 118 5.73 13.07 5.01
C SER A 118 6.29 13.96 3.92
N SER A 119 5.57 15.01 3.57
CA SER A 119 5.96 15.97 2.55
C SER A 119 5.34 17.33 2.81
N SER A 120 6.07 18.41 2.54
CA SER A 120 5.57 19.79 2.63
C SER A 120 4.87 20.12 3.96
N ARG A 121 5.47 19.68 5.09
CA ARG A 121 4.95 19.83 6.47
C ARG A 121 3.66 19.03 6.75
N ILE A 122 3.21 18.20 5.82
CA ILE A 122 2.08 17.30 6.01
C ILE A 122 2.64 15.90 6.25
N ARG A 123 2.23 15.26 7.34
CA ARG A 123 2.41 13.82 7.55
C ARG A 123 1.06 13.14 7.33
N GLN A 124 1.04 12.17 6.43
CA GLN A 124 -0.13 11.34 6.16
C GLN A 124 0.11 9.92 6.63
N THR A 125 -0.94 9.28 7.06
CA THR A 125 -0.99 7.85 7.35
C THR A 125 -2.29 7.32 6.77
N VAL A 126 -2.21 6.24 6.00
CA VAL A 126 -3.37 5.50 5.50
C VAL A 126 -3.32 4.12 6.11
N ASP A 127 -4.32 3.76 6.87
CA ASP A 127 -4.53 2.40 7.37
C ASP A 127 -5.55 1.71 6.47
N MET A 128 -5.20 0.52 5.96
CA MET A 128 -6.03 -0.25 5.05
C MET A 128 -6.34 -1.62 5.65
N PHE A 129 -7.60 -2.02 5.67
CA PHE A 129 -8.03 -3.33 6.16
C PHE A 129 -9.38 -3.75 5.57
N VAL A 130 -9.69 -5.03 5.70
CA VAL A 130 -10.99 -5.63 5.39
C VAL A 130 -11.56 -6.20 6.70
N PRO A 131 -12.71 -5.71 7.18
CA PRO A 131 -13.35 -6.23 8.38
C PRO A 131 -13.77 -7.70 8.21
N GLU A 132 -13.80 -8.45 9.31
CA GLU A 132 -14.12 -9.88 9.30
C GLU A 132 -15.52 -10.17 8.77
N ASN A 133 -16.50 -9.33 9.13
CA ASN A 133 -17.93 -9.60 8.89
C ASN A 133 -18.56 -8.70 7.82
N ASP A 134 -17.80 -7.78 7.23
CA ASP A 134 -18.30 -6.83 6.23
C ASP A 134 -17.53 -6.92 4.92
N ASN A 135 -18.26 -6.85 3.80
CA ASN A 135 -17.66 -6.89 2.46
C ASN A 135 -17.28 -5.47 2.00
N ILE A 136 -16.42 -4.83 2.76
CA ILE A 136 -15.90 -3.50 2.49
C ILE A 136 -14.38 -3.47 2.62
N LYS A 137 -13.76 -2.58 1.89
CA LYS A 137 -12.38 -2.14 2.07
C LYS A 137 -12.38 -0.80 2.77
N VAL A 138 -11.68 -0.69 3.87
CA VAL A 138 -11.51 0.56 4.62
C VAL A 138 -10.11 1.11 4.34
N ASN A 139 -10.05 2.39 4.05
CA ASN A 139 -8.83 3.17 3.91
C ASN A 139 -8.94 4.44 4.76
#